data_c59a188e2f9e681dbb91ad009d608a07
#
_entry.id   c59a188e2f9e681dbb91ad009d608a07
#
_cell.length_a   1.000
_cell.length_b   1.000
_cell.length_c   1.000
_cell.angle_alpha   90.00
_cell.angle_beta   90.00
_cell.angle_gamma   90.00
#
_symmetry.space_group_name_H-M   'P 1'
#
loop_
_entity.id
_entity.type
_entity.pdbx_description
1 polymer ?
#
loop_
_entity_poly.entity_id
_entity_poly.type
_entity_poly.pdbx_seq_one_letter_code
_entity_poly.pdbx_strand_id
1 'polypeptide(L)'
;MVTEGKDSKVALEQSWLELLYPEFKEAYMQELSSFLKSEINEGKKIYPKGNEMFLSMNSTPFHKVKVVIIGQDPYHGPGQAHGLCFSVPKDVKIPPSLENIYKELEEDLGIPKPKNGCLLTWASQGVLLLNSVLSVEKGRAGSHALKGWERFTDKIISKINEKDCVVFMLWGQYAAKKAYSVDTSKHLILKSAHPSPLSSHKGFFGNRHFSKCNEFLNSKGISPIKWEIL
;
A
#
# COMPACT_ATOMS: atom_id res chain seq x y z
N MET A 1 27.67 -34.70 -4.59
CA MET A 1 26.37 -34.25 -5.17
C MET A 1 25.63 -33.55 -4.05
N VAL A 2 25.65 -32.23 -4.05
CA VAL A 2 24.92 -31.39 -3.10
C VAL A 2 23.54 -31.14 -3.74
N THR A 3 22.50 -31.67 -3.14
CA THR A 3 21.12 -31.41 -3.54
C THR A 3 20.80 -30.00 -3.16
N GLU A 4 20.77 -29.12 -4.16
CA GLU A 4 20.22 -27.75 -4.03
C GLU A 4 18.76 -27.85 -3.60
N GLY A 5 18.48 -27.36 -2.38
CA GLY A 5 17.14 -27.22 -1.87
C GLY A 5 16.33 -26.32 -2.79
N LYS A 6 15.07 -26.69 -3.04
CA LYS A 6 14.10 -25.88 -3.76
C LYS A 6 13.92 -24.55 -3.02
N ASP A 7 14.67 -23.52 -3.40
CA ASP A 7 14.36 -22.14 -3.06
C ASP A 7 12.95 -21.85 -3.63
N SER A 8 11.96 -21.73 -2.75
CA SER A 8 10.63 -21.30 -3.15
C SER A 8 10.77 -19.89 -3.71
N LYS A 9 10.65 -19.75 -5.03
CA LYS A 9 10.74 -18.45 -5.71
C LYS A 9 9.71 -17.49 -5.10
N VAL A 10 10.19 -16.42 -4.49
CA VAL A 10 9.32 -15.33 -4.03
C VAL A 10 8.61 -14.75 -5.25
N ALA A 11 7.27 -14.78 -5.23
CA ALA A 11 6.45 -14.25 -6.32
C ALA A 11 6.35 -12.72 -6.23
N LEU A 12 7.44 -12.04 -6.53
CA LEU A 12 7.55 -10.58 -6.53
C LEU A 12 7.98 -10.09 -7.92
N GLU A 13 7.44 -8.94 -8.34
CA GLU A 13 7.81 -8.31 -9.61
C GLU A 13 9.32 -8.03 -9.64
N GLN A 14 9.93 -8.23 -10.82
CA GLN A 14 11.38 -8.33 -10.99
C GLN A 14 12.16 -7.12 -10.46
N SER A 15 11.70 -5.89 -10.73
CA SER A 15 12.40 -4.67 -10.28
C SER A 15 12.40 -4.49 -8.77
N TRP A 16 11.35 -4.97 -8.09
CA TRP A 16 11.30 -5.04 -6.64
C TRP A 16 12.13 -6.19 -6.08
N LEU A 17 12.08 -7.36 -6.74
CA LEU A 17 12.85 -8.52 -6.31
C LEU A 17 14.35 -8.23 -6.28
N GLU A 18 14.88 -7.56 -7.30
CA GLU A 18 16.30 -7.17 -7.36
C GLU A 18 16.72 -6.28 -6.19
N LEU A 19 15.85 -5.34 -5.79
CA LEU A 19 16.13 -4.40 -4.71
C LEU A 19 15.94 -4.99 -3.31
N LEU A 20 14.99 -5.93 -3.17
CA LEU A 20 14.56 -6.45 -1.87
C LEU A 20 15.02 -7.88 -1.60
N TYR A 21 15.69 -8.53 -2.56
CA TYR A 21 16.16 -9.91 -2.39
C TYR A 21 17.01 -10.12 -1.13
N PRO A 22 17.92 -9.21 -0.74
CA PRO A 22 18.67 -9.34 0.49
C PRO A 22 17.78 -9.42 1.74
N GLU A 23 16.66 -8.68 1.78
CA GLU A 23 15.76 -8.66 2.93
C GLU A 23 15.11 -10.03 3.19
N PHE A 24 14.83 -10.82 2.14
CA PHE A 24 14.28 -12.17 2.30
C PHE A 24 15.25 -13.16 2.97
N LYS A 25 16.54 -12.82 3.07
CA LYS A 25 17.57 -13.61 3.77
C LYS A 25 17.78 -13.16 5.22
N GLU A 26 17.24 -12.01 5.60
CA GLU A 26 17.37 -11.46 6.94
C GLU A 26 16.60 -12.29 7.97
N ALA A 27 17.14 -12.35 9.21
CA ALA A 27 16.56 -13.14 10.29
C ALA A 27 15.08 -12.78 10.55
N TYR A 28 14.73 -11.47 10.56
CA TYR A 28 13.36 -11.03 10.80
C TYR A 28 12.36 -11.52 9.74
N MET A 29 12.79 -11.69 8.48
CA MET A 29 11.94 -12.22 7.41
C MET A 29 11.79 -13.74 7.53
N GLN A 30 12.81 -14.45 8.00
CA GLN A 30 12.72 -15.87 8.31
C GLN A 30 11.78 -16.13 9.50
N GLU A 31 11.89 -15.31 10.54
CA GLU A 31 10.99 -15.34 11.70
C GLU A 31 9.53 -15.03 11.29
N LEU A 32 9.31 -14.00 10.48
CA LEU A 32 8.00 -13.67 9.93
C LEU A 32 7.42 -14.82 9.09
N SER A 33 8.23 -15.42 8.22
CA SER A 33 7.81 -16.57 7.41
C SER A 33 7.41 -17.76 8.30
N SER A 34 8.19 -18.03 9.34
CA SER A 34 7.92 -19.10 10.30
C SER A 34 6.65 -18.83 11.11
N PHE A 35 6.46 -17.58 11.55
CA PHE A 35 5.24 -17.14 12.22
C PHE A 35 4.00 -17.34 11.34
N LEU A 36 4.02 -16.88 10.08
CA LEU A 36 2.88 -17.04 9.17
C LEU A 36 2.55 -18.50 8.88
N LYS A 37 3.58 -19.35 8.74
CA LYS A 37 3.40 -20.80 8.56
C LYS A 37 2.76 -21.44 9.80
N SER A 38 3.18 -21.04 11.01
CA SER A 38 2.59 -21.52 12.26
C SER A 38 1.11 -21.14 12.34
N GLU A 39 0.76 -19.88 12.10
CA GLU A 39 -0.61 -19.41 12.10
C GLU A 39 -1.51 -20.20 11.14
N ILE A 40 -1.00 -20.51 9.94
CA ILE A 40 -1.71 -21.32 8.94
C ILE A 40 -1.88 -22.77 9.43
N ASN A 41 -0.82 -23.38 10.00
CA ASN A 41 -0.86 -24.74 10.53
C ASN A 41 -1.81 -24.88 11.72
N GLU A 42 -1.99 -23.82 12.50
CA GLU A 42 -2.98 -23.73 13.58
C GLU A 42 -4.43 -23.53 13.06
N GLY A 43 -4.63 -23.50 11.74
CA GLY A 43 -5.95 -23.34 11.10
C GLY A 43 -6.47 -21.92 11.05
N LYS A 44 -5.66 -20.92 11.39
CA LYS A 44 -6.04 -19.51 11.32
C LYS A 44 -6.16 -19.06 9.87
N LYS A 45 -7.17 -18.22 9.59
CA LYS A 45 -7.35 -17.63 8.27
C LYS A 45 -6.62 -16.29 8.21
N ILE A 46 -5.66 -16.18 7.30
CA ILE A 46 -4.84 -14.98 7.08
C ILE A 46 -5.32 -14.28 5.80
N TYR A 47 -5.40 -12.96 5.86
CA TYR A 47 -5.72 -12.11 4.72
C TYR A 47 -4.60 -11.12 4.42
N PRO A 48 -4.40 -10.74 3.13
CA PRO A 48 -4.96 -11.37 1.94
C PRO A 48 -4.42 -12.79 1.74
N LYS A 49 -4.86 -13.50 0.69
CA LYS A 49 -4.28 -14.80 0.31
C LYS A 49 -2.78 -14.65 0.05
N GLY A 50 -1.99 -15.72 0.26
CA GLY A 50 -0.54 -15.64 0.19
C GLY A 50 0.02 -15.06 -1.11
N ASN A 51 -0.59 -15.38 -2.25
CA ASN A 51 -0.19 -14.85 -3.56
C ASN A 51 -0.58 -13.38 -3.80
N GLU A 52 -1.39 -12.79 -2.92
CA GLU A 52 -1.85 -11.39 -3.00
C GLU A 52 -1.08 -10.48 -2.03
N MET A 53 -0.30 -11.01 -1.09
CA MET A 53 0.41 -10.19 -0.09
C MET A 53 1.32 -9.13 -0.73
N PHE A 54 1.90 -9.43 -1.89
CA PHE A 54 2.77 -8.52 -2.64
C PHE A 54 2.08 -7.85 -3.84
N LEU A 55 0.75 -7.91 -3.94
CA LEU A 55 0.03 -7.39 -5.10
C LEU A 55 0.27 -5.89 -5.34
N SER A 56 0.45 -5.10 -4.28
CA SER A 56 0.80 -3.68 -4.38
C SER A 56 2.08 -3.48 -5.22
N MET A 57 3.14 -4.20 -4.91
CA MET A 57 4.40 -4.15 -5.64
C MET A 57 4.32 -4.82 -7.01
N ASN A 58 3.60 -5.94 -7.10
CA ASN A 58 3.41 -6.66 -8.37
C ASN A 58 2.61 -5.87 -9.39
N SER A 59 1.70 -4.99 -8.93
CA SER A 59 0.89 -4.12 -9.80
C SER A 59 1.57 -2.78 -10.10
N THR A 60 2.57 -2.39 -9.32
CA THR A 60 3.30 -1.14 -9.46
C THR A 60 4.81 -1.40 -9.44
N PRO A 61 5.44 -1.74 -10.59
CA PRO A 61 6.89 -1.93 -10.70
C PRO A 61 7.67 -0.73 -10.12
N PHE A 62 8.83 -0.98 -9.51
CA PHE A 62 9.62 0.06 -8.82
C PHE A 62 9.88 1.29 -9.69
N HIS A 63 10.30 1.06 -10.93
CA HIS A 63 10.62 2.15 -11.86
C HIS A 63 9.39 2.99 -12.26
N LYS A 64 8.17 2.44 -12.14
CA LYS A 64 6.90 3.12 -12.43
C LYS A 64 6.32 3.89 -11.24
N VAL A 65 6.85 3.72 -10.03
CA VAL A 65 6.31 4.40 -8.85
C VAL A 65 6.41 5.91 -9.00
N LYS A 66 5.26 6.59 -8.99
CA LYS A 66 5.07 8.05 -9.03
C LYS A 66 4.45 8.57 -7.73
N VAL A 67 3.55 7.76 -7.14
CA VAL A 67 2.78 8.11 -5.94
C VAL A 67 2.85 6.96 -4.96
N VAL A 68 2.94 7.27 -3.67
CA VAL A 68 2.86 6.29 -2.58
C VAL A 68 1.70 6.68 -1.67
N ILE A 69 0.78 5.76 -1.46
CA ILE A 69 -0.28 5.88 -0.45
C ILE A 69 -0.03 4.78 0.59
N ILE A 70 0.03 5.16 1.87
CA ILE A 70 0.37 4.23 2.95
C ILE A 70 -0.87 3.95 3.80
N GLY A 71 -1.25 2.66 3.85
CA GLY A 71 -2.20 2.10 4.80
C GLY A 71 -1.52 1.48 6.02
N GLN A 72 -2.29 1.09 7.02
CA GLN A 72 -1.77 0.44 8.23
C GLN A 72 -1.66 -1.07 8.02
N ASP A 73 -2.77 -1.77 7.97
CA ASP A 73 -2.89 -3.23 7.80
C ASP A 73 -4.04 -3.56 6.83
N PRO A 74 -4.11 -4.78 6.30
CA PRO A 74 -5.18 -5.19 5.40
C PRO A 74 -6.54 -5.21 6.11
N TYR A 75 -7.62 -5.11 5.36
CA TYR A 75 -8.96 -5.41 5.86
C TYR A 75 -9.02 -6.84 6.38
N HIS A 76 -9.59 -7.03 7.56
CA HIS A 76 -9.66 -8.34 8.23
C HIS A 76 -10.97 -9.10 8.00
N GLY A 77 -11.92 -8.53 7.23
CA GLY A 77 -13.16 -9.17 6.83
C GLY A 77 -12.97 -10.14 5.65
N PRO A 78 -13.83 -11.19 5.56
CA PRO A 78 -13.74 -12.16 4.47
C PRO A 78 -13.84 -11.50 3.08
N GLY A 79 -12.88 -11.83 2.19
CA GLY A 79 -12.90 -11.37 0.80
C GLY A 79 -12.60 -9.90 0.57
N GLN A 80 -12.28 -9.12 1.62
CA GLN A 80 -12.02 -7.69 1.48
C GLN A 80 -10.59 -7.37 1.05
N ALA A 81 -9.60 -7.93 1.75
CA ALA A 81 -8.20 -7.67 1.44
C ALA A 81 -7.75 -8.44 0.20
N HIS A 82 -7.07 -7.74 -0.71
CA HIS A 82 -6.43 -8.31 -1.89
C HIS A 82 -5.02 -7.73 -2.16
N GLY A 83 -4.37 -7.18 -1.12
CA GLY A 83 -2.96 -6.78 -1.17
C GLY A 83 -2.69 -5.32 -1.55
N LEU A 84 -3.73 -4.50 -1.76
CA LEU A 84 -3.60 -3.05 -1.95
C LEU A 84 -4.27 -2.31 -0.78
N CYS A 85 -3.61 -1.31 -0.21
CA CYS A 85 -4.22 -0.53 0.87
C CYS A 85 -5.48 0.22 0.39
N PHE A 86 -6.48 0.33 1.26
CA PHE A 86 -7.80 0.93 1.02
C PHE A 86 -8.68 0.23 -0.03
N SER A 87 -8.12 -0.64 -0.86
CA SER A 87 -8.80 -1.31 -1.97
C SER A 87 -9.49 -2.60 -1.56
N VAL A 88 -10.59 -2.92 -2.24
CA VAL A 88 -11.29 -4.20 -2.15
C VAL A 88 -11.58 -4.73 -3.56
N PRO A 89 -11.82 -6.04 -3.75
CA PRO A 89 -12.27 -6.60 -5.04
C PRO A 89 -13.55 -5.92 -5.56
N LYS A 90 -13.79 -5.96 -6.88
CA LYS A 90 -14.90 -5.25 -7.54
C LYS A 90 -16.28 -5.57 -6.96
N ASP A 91 -16.50 -6.83 -6.60
CA ASP A 91 -17.79 -7.33 -6.10
C ASP A 91 -17.97 -7.17 -4.57
N VAL A 92 -17.03 -6.52 -3.91
CA VAL A 92 -17.06 -6.30 -2.47
C VAL A 92 -17.59 -4.90 -2.17
N LYS A 93 -18.46 -4.81 -1.16
CA LYS A 93 -18.98 -3.51 -0.69
C LYS A 93 -17.85 -2.56 -0.36
N ILE A 94 -17.94 -1.33 -0.85
CA ILE A 94 -16.95 -0.28 -0.62
C ILE A 94 -16.86 0.02 0.88
N PRO A 95 -15.65 -0.08 1.49
CA PRO A 95 -15.47 0.20 2.91
C PRO A 95 -15.61 1.70 3.24
N PRO A 96 -15.98 2.04 4.48
CA PRO A 96 -16.25 3.44 4.87
C PRO A 96 -15.09 4.42 4.63
N SER A 97 -13.84 3.97 4.82
CA SER A 97 -12.68 4.82 4.53
C SER A 97 -12.54 5.11 3.03
N LEU A 98 -12.78 4.11 2.19
CA LEU A 98 -12.74 4.28 0.73
C LEU A 98 -13.91 5.13 0.23
N GLU A 99 -15.09 5.02 0.86
CA GLU A 99 -16.22 5.93 0.61
C GLU A 99 -15.82 7.40 0.83
N ASN A 100 -15.08 7.68 1.89
CA ASN A 100 -14.60 9.03 2.18
C ASN A 100 -13.49 9.48 1.22
N ILE A 101 -12.63 8.57 0.77
CA ILE A 101 -11.64 8.84 -0.29
C ILE A 101 -12.36 9.25 -1.58
N TYR A 102 -13.44 8.56 -1.95
CA TYR A 102 -14.22 8.88 -3.15
C TYR A 102 -14.98 10.21 -3.05
N LYS A 103 -15.49 10.56 -1.87
CA LYS A 103 -16.09 11.88 -1.63
C LYS A 103 -15.08 13.02 -1.83
N GLU A 104 -13.88 12.86 -1.27
CA GLU A 104 -12.81 13.83 -1.47
C GLU A 104 -12.38 13.91 -2.93
N LEU A 105 -12.31 12.77 -3.62
CA LEU A 105 -11.98 12.72 -5.05
C LEU A 105 -13.02 13.48 -5.91
N GLU A 106 -14.31 13.31 -5.61
CA GLU A 106 -15.40 14.01 -6.28
C GLU A 106 -15.35 15.53 -5.99
N GLU A 107 -15.10 15.92 -4.75
CA GLU A 107 -14.98 17.33 -4.34
C GLU A 107 -13.75 18.02 -4.95
N ASP A 108 -12.60 17.32 -5.03
CA ASP A 108 -11.34 17.87 -5.51
C ASP A 108 -11.28 17.96 -7.05
N LEU A 109 -11.74 16.91 -7.75
CA LEU A 109 -11.57 16.77 -9.21
C LEU A 109 -12.88 16.68 -10.00
N GLY A 110 -14.04 16.67 -9.35
CA GLY A 110 -15.34 16.50 -10.01
C GLY A 110 -15.54 15.09 -10.59
N ILE A 111 -14.75 14.11 -10.17
CA ILE A 111 -14.84 12.72 -10.64
C ILE A 111 -15.99 12.04 -9.91
N PRO A 112 -17.05 11.57 -10.62
CA PRO A 112 -18.19 10.93 -9.97
C PRO A 112 -17.75 9.69 -9.17
N LYS A 113 -18.42 9.47 -8.05
CA LYS A 113 -18.14 8.32 -7.17
C LYS A 113 -18.13 7.00 -7.96
N PRO A 114 -17.04 6.21 -7.91
CA PRO A 114 -16.94 4.93 -8.57
C PRO A 114 -17.96 3.91 -8.04
N LYS A 115 -18.36 2.96 -8.90
CA LYS A 115 -19.31 1.90 -8.56
C LYS A 115 -18.69 0.72 -7.80
N ASN A 116 -17.37 0.59 -7.81
CA ASN A 116 -16.63 -0.49 -7.14
C ASN A 116 -15.42 0.04 -6.38
N GLY A 117 -14.84 -0.79 -5.51
CA GLY A 117 -13.73 -0.42 -4.63
C GLY A 117 -12.36 -0.91 -5.08
N CYS A 118 -12.20 -1.30 -6.35
CA CYS A 118 -10.95 -1.87 -6.84
C CYS A 118 -10.00 -0.79 -7.40
N LEU A 119 -8.90 -0.53 -6.70
CA LEU A 119 -7.93 0.52 -7.05
C LEU A 119 -6.79 0.03 -7.96
N LEU A 120 -6.92 -1.13 -8.62
CA LEU A 120 -5.90 -1.65 -9.54
C LEU A 120 -5.60 -0.69 -10.70
N THR A 121 -6.59 0.10 -11.15
CA THR A 121 -6.39 1.13 -12.17
C THR A 121 -5.44 2.24 -11.71
N TRP A 122 -5.41 2.57 -10.43
CA TRP A 122 -4.41 3.49 -9.86
C TRP A 122 -3.03 2.83 -9.80
N ALA A 123 -2.97 1.59 -9.29
CA ALA A 123 -1.71 0.86 -9.16
C ALA A 123 -0.99 0.70 -10.52
N SER A 124 -1.72 0.37 -11.59
CA SER A 124 -1.16 0.22 -12.94
C SER A 124 -0.58 1.51 -13.52
N GLN A 125 -0.98 2.68 -13.01
CA GLN A 125 -0.47 3.99 -13.41
C GLN A 125 0.74 4.47 -12.61
N GLY A 126 1.15 3.73 -11.58
CA GLY A 126 2.30 4.07 -10.73
C GLY A 126 1.93 4.55 -9.33
N VAL A 127 0.71 4.28 -8.87
CA VAL A 127 0.31 4.52 -7.46
C VAL A 127 0.59 3.28 -6.63
N LEU A 128 1.64 3.29 -5.84
CA LEU A 128 1.95 2.22 -4.89
C LEU A 128 1.01 2.31 -3.68
N LEU A 129 0.04 1.40 -3.62
CA LEU A 129 -0.96 1.29 -2.55
C LEU A 129 -0.44 0.32 -1.47
N LEU A 130 0.45 0.79 -0.59
CA LEU A 130 1.21 -0.04 0.32
C LEU A 130 0.62 -0.04 1.74
N ASN A 131 0.28 -1.21 2.29
CA ASN A 131 0.09 -1.34 3.73
C ASN A 131 1.44 -1.48 4.44
N SER A 132 1.55 -0.98 5.65
CA SER A 132 2.74 -1.12 6.49
C SER A 132 2.91 -2.56 6.99
N VAL A 133 1.80 -3.23 7.28
CA VAL A 133 1.70 -4.65 7.62
C VAL A 133 0.97 -5.34 6.48
N LEU A 134 1.56 -6.38 5.86
CA LEU A 134 1.02 -6.95 4.62
C LEU A 134 0.06 -8.14 4.84
N SER A 135 -0.16 -8.55 6.09
CA SER A 135 -1.09 -9.63 6.42
C SER A 135 -1.80 -9.39 7.74
N VAL A 136 -2.94 -10.04 7.94
CA VAL A 136 -3.77 -9.94 9.15
C VAL A 136 -4.54 -11.23 9.37
N GLU A 137 -4.78 -11.62 10.63
CA GLU A 137 -5.70 -12.72 10.96
C GLU A 137 -7.15 -12.28 10.76
N LYS A 138 -7.99 -13.17 10.24
CA LYS A 138 -9.43 -12.94 10.08
C LYS A 138 -10.06 -12.39 11.37
N GLY A 139 -10.74 -11.25 11.27
CA GLY A 139 -11.49 -10.64 12.36
C GLY A 139 -10.64 -9.90 13.39
N ARG A 140 -9.28 -9.87 13.28
CA ARG A 140 -8.37 -9.33 14.29
C ARG A 140 -7.44 -8.27 13.71
N ALA A 141 -7.95 -7.03 13.58
CA ALA A 141 -7.14 -5.89 13.13
C ALA A 141 -5.81 -5.79 13.93
N GLY A 142 -4.70 -5.51 13.25
CA GLY A 142 -3.39 -5.36 13.85
C GLY A 142 -2.74 -6.65 14.39
N SER A 143 -3.33 -7.83 14.19
CA SER A 143 -2.84 -9.11 14.76
C SER A 143 -1.40 -9.47 14.33
N HIS A 144 -0.97 -9.01 13.17
CA HIS A 144 0.38 -9.26 12.64
C HIS A 144 1.32 -8.04 12.77
N ALA A 145 0.92 -7.02 13.54
CA ALA A 145 1.79 -5.89 13.85
C ALA A 145 3.02 -6.37 14.65
N LEU A 146 4.16 -5.72 14.43
CA LEU A 146 5.45 -6.01 15.09
C LEU A 146 5.98 -7.43 14.86
N LYS A 147 5.53 -8.09 13.77
CA LYS A 147 6.02 -9.43 13.38
C LYS A 147 7.09 -9.39 12.27
N GLY A 148 7.50 -8.18 11.83
CA GLY A 148 8.55 -8.00 10.83
C GLY A 148 8.11 -7.26 9.56
N TRP A 149 6.81 -7.21 9.27
CA TRP A 149 6.30 -6.51 8.08
C TRP A 149 6.70 -5.04 8.05
N GLU A 150 6.65 -4.34 9.20
CA GLU A 150 6.99 -2.92 9.27
C GLU A 150 8.44 -2.66 8.85
N ARG A 151 9.37 -3.53 9.26
CA ARG A 151 10.78 -3.44 8.86
C ARG A 151 10.94 -3.65 7.35
N PHE A 152 10.25 -4.63 6.79
CA PHE A 152 10.26 -4.88 5.35
C PHE A 152 9.69 -3.69 4.55
N THR A 153 8.56 -3.14 4.98
CA THR A 153 7.93 -1.99 4.30
C THR A 153 8.68 -0.67 4.54
N ASP A 154 9.44 -0.54 5.65
CA ASP A 154 10.40 0.56 5.83
C ASP A 154 11.50 0.51 4.78
N LYS A 155 11.97 -0.70 4.43
CA LYS A 155 12.96 -0.86 3.38
C LYS A 155 12.42 -0.48 2.00
N ILE A 156 11.15 -0.83 1.71
CA ILE A 156 10.47 -0.38 0.48
C ILE A 156 10.47 1.15 0.39
N ILE A 157 10.05 1.83 1.46
CA ILE A 157 10.02 3.29 1.52
C ILE A 157 11.42 3.88 1.36
N SER A 158 12.42 3.30 2.02
CA SER A 158 13.82 3.70 1.89
C SER A 158 14.30 3.62 0.44
N LYS A 159 13.96 2.53 -0.29
CA LYS A 159 14.31 2.41 -1.71
C LYS A 159 13.59 3.43 -2.58
N ILE A 160 12.33 3.74 -2.31
CA ILE A 160 11.61 4.78 -3.03
C ILE A 160 12.22 6.15 -2.76
N ASN A 161 12.72 6.42 -1.57
CA ASN A 161 13.40 7.66 -1.19
C ASN A 161 14.72 7.90 -1.94
N GLU A 162 15.29 6.85 -2.56
CA GLU A 162 16.45 6.97 -3.46
C GLU A 162 16.08 7.54 -4.85
N LYS A 163 14.78 7.52 -5.23
CA LYS A 163 14.26 8.12 -6.47
C LYS A 163 14.12 9.63 -6.34
N ASP A 164 13.66 10.26 -7.41
CA ASP A 164 13.30 11.67 -7.44
C ASP A 164 11.82 11.85 -7.79
N CYS A 165 11.23 12.96 -7.34
CA CYS A 165 9.92 13.42 -7.78
C CYS A 165 8.76 12.43 -7.50
N VAL A 166 8.78 11.72 -6.38
CA VAL A 166 7.65 10.89 -5.92
C VAL A 166 6.73 11.69 -5.01
N VAL A 167 5.42 11.46 -5.11
CA VAL A 167 4.42 12.06 -4.22
C VAL A 167 4.05 11.06 -3.12
N PHE A 168 4.14 11.47 -1.86
CA PHE A 168 3.69 10.66 -0.71
C PHE A 168 2.39 11.24 -0.17
N MET A 169 1.29 10.51 -0.29
CA MET A 169 -0.01 10.83 0.31
C MET A 169 -0.14 10.09 1.64
N LEU A 170 0.03 10.82 2.74
CA LEU A 170 0.12 10.28 4.09
C LEU A 170 -1.14 10.65 4.88
N TRP A 171 -2.07 9.72 4.96
CA TRP A 171 -3.36 9.92 5.60
C TRP A 171 -3.37 9.33 7.01
N GLY A 172 -3.35 10.23 8.01
CA GLY A 172 -3.27 9.92 9.43
C GLY A 172 -1.85 9.86 9.98
N GLN A 173 -1.75 9.86 11.31
CA GLN A 173 -0.47 9.90 12.03
C GLN A 173 0.41 8.67 11.76
N TYR A 174 -0.21 7.50 11.59
CA TYR A 174 0.53 6.26 11.33
C TYR A 174 1.32 6.35 10.01
N ALA A 175 0.65 6.74 8.93
CA ALA A 175 1.30 6.93 7.63
C ALA A 175 2.37 8.04 7.68
N ALA A 176 2.10 9.15 8.40
CA ALA A 176 3.05 10.23 8.57
C ALA A 176 4.33 9.80 9.32
N LYS A 177 4.19 8.95 10.35
CA LYS A 177 5.35 8.37 11.06
C LYS A 177 6.15 7.40 10.18
N LYS A 178 5.45 6.59 9.38
CA LYS A 178 6.05 5.60 8.49
C LYS A 178 6.97 6.25 7.43
N ALA A 179 6.61 7.43 6.94
CA ALA A 179 7.38 8.19 5.95
C ALA A 179 8.20 9.34 6.58
N TYR A 180 8.55 9.24 7.87
CA TYR A 180 9.25 10.33 8.57
C TYR A 180 10.62 10.65 7.95
N SER A 181 11.34 9.66 7.45
CA SER A 181 12.68 9.81 6.86
C SER A 181 12.69 10.16 5.37
N VAL A 182 11.52 10.38 4.76
CA VAL A 182 11.45 10.73 3.33
C VAL A 182 12.00 12.14 3.09
N ASP A 183 12.87 12.27 2.11
CA ASP A 183 13.53 13.51 1.74
C ASP A 183 12.56 14.49 1.06
N THR A 184 12.18 15.53 1.80
CA THR A 184 11.24 16.56 1.33
C THR A 184 11.84 17.50 0.27
N SER A 185 13.17 17.47 0.06
CA SER A 185 13.80 18.24 -1.01
C SER A 185 13.61 17.58 -2.39
N LYS A 186 13.38 16.27 -2.42
CA LYS A 186 13.18 15.46 -3.64
C LYS A 186 11.73 15.13 -3.92
N HIS A 187 10.93 14.97 -2.87
CA HIS A 187 9.58 14.41 -2.92
C HIS A 187 8.53 15.39 -2.42
N LEU A 188 7.32 15.29 -2.95
CA LEU A 188 6.16 16.00 -2.41
C LEU A 188 5.51 15.16 -1.31
N ILE A 189 5.38 15.74 -0.11
CA ILE A 189 4.72 15.11 1.03
C ILE A 189 3.38 15.79 1.31
N LEU A 190 2.28 15.08 1.10
CA LEU A 190 0.92 15.53 1.36
C LEU A 190 0.38 14.83 2.61
N LYS A 191 0.11 15.58 3.68
CA LYS A 191 -0.37 15.05 4.98
C LYS A 191 -1.77 15.55 5.28
N SER A 192 -2.65 14.64 5.76
CA SER A 192 -3.98 14.98 6.26
C SER A 192 -4.41 14.02 7.38
N ALA A 193 -5.60 14.24 7.96
CA ALA A 193 -6.24 13.23 8.81
C ALA A 193 -6.51 11.94 8.02
N HIS A 194 -6.77 10.83 8.74
CA HIS A 194 -7.11 9.55 8.09
C HIS A 194 -8.54 9.59 7.54
N PRO A 195 -8.83 8.93 6.39
CA PRO A 195 -10.16 8.92 5.77
C PRO A 195 -11.23 8.13 6.54
N SER A 196 -10.90 7.48 7.64
CA SER A 196 -11.88 6.79 8.50
C SER A 196 -13.01 7.74 8.92
N PRO A 197 -14.28 7.28 9.02
CA PRO A 197 -15.38 8.07 9.58
C PRO A 197 -15.08 8.69 10.95
N LEU A 198 -14.21 8.06 11.75
CA LEU A 198 -13.80 8.54 13.07
C LEU A 198 -12.90 9.79 13.03
N SER A 199 -12.31 10.11 11.87
CA SER A 199 -11.29 11.16 11.75
C SER A 199 -11.37 12.01 10.49
N SER A 200 -12.11 11.61 9.48
CA SER A 200 -12.15 12.32 8.19
C SER A 200 -12.59 13.78 8.30
N HIS A 201 -13.48 14.09 9.25
CA HIS A 201 -13.92 15.45 9.56
C HIS A 201 -12.82 16.34 10.20
N LYS A 202 -11.68 15.77 10.61
CA LYS A 202 -10.56 16.49 11.25
C LYS A 202 -9.51 16.95 10.21
N GLY A 203 -9.91 17.15 8.94
CA GLY A 203 -9.05 17.68 7.89
C GLY A 203 -8.61 16.64 6.84
N PHE A 204 -9.38 15.57 6.63
CA PHE A 204 -9.25 14.75 5.43
C PHE A 204 -10.04 15.39 4.28
N PHE A 205 -11.30 15.76 4.49
CA PHE A 205 -12.09 16.46 3.48
C PHE A 205 -11.53 17.87 3.21
N GLY A 206 -11.45 18.23 1.94
CA GLY A 206 -10.86 19.50 1.47
C GLY A 206 -9.33 19.51 1.44
N ASN A 207 -8.65 18.36 1.60
CA ASN A 207 -7.20 18.29 1.56
C ASN A 207 -6.62 18.50 0.15
N ARG A 208 -7.39 18.19 -0.89
CA ARG A 208 -7.04 18.36 -2.31
C ARG A 208 -5.75 17.64 -2.71
N HIS A 209 -5.54 16.46 -2.17
CA HIS A 209 -4.32 15.71 -2.43
C HIS A 209 -4.23 15.18 -3.88
N PHE A 210 -5.37 14.93 -4.52
CA PHE A 210 -5.40 14.39 -5.88
C PHE A 210 -4.99 15.47 -6.91
N SER A 211 -5.56 16.67 -6.83
CA SER A 211 -5.18 17.79 -7.68
C SER A 211 -3.73 18.22 -7.43
N LYS A 212 -3.33 18.43 -6.17
CA LYS A 212 -1.95 18.78 -5.79
C LYS A 212 -0.93 17.76 -6.28
N CYS A 213 -1.26 16.46 -6.21
CA CYS A 213 -0.43 15.39 -6.75
C CYS A 213 -0.21 15.59 -8.25
N ASN A 214 -1.28 15.77 -9.01
CA ASN A 214 -1.20 15.92 -10.46
C ASN A 214 -0.51 17.22 -10.87
N GLU A 215 -0.71 18.31 -10.15
CA GLU A 215 0.02 19.58 -10.34
C GLU A 215 1.53 19.38 -10.17
N PHE A 216 1.94 18.69 -9.09
CA PHE A 216 3.35 18.38 -8.86
C PHE A 216 3.93 17.49 -9.97
N LEU A 217 3.27 16.40 -10.34
CA LEU A 217 3.73 15.50 -11.40
C LEU A 217 3.89 16.26 -12.72
N ASN A 218 2.90 17.06 -13.10
CA ASN A 218 2.95 17.90 -14.29
C ASN A 218 4.12 18.89 -14.25
N SER A 219 4.37 19.54 -13.10
CA SER A 219 5.49 20.48 -12.93
C SER A 219 6.87 19.83 -13.10
N LYS A 220 6.94 18.51 -12.96
CA LYS A 220 8.15 17.69 -13.14
C LYS A 220 8.20 16.98 -14.51
N GLY A 221 7.24 17.27 -15.42
CA GLY A 221 7.16 16.60 -16.72
C GLY A 221 6.75 15.12 -16.63
N ILE A 222 6.17 14.70 -15.51
CA ILE A 222 5.69 13.33 -15.26
C ILE A 222 4.19 13.30 -15.57
N SER A 223 3.75 12.28 -16.32
CA SER A 223 2.33 12.10 -16.64
C SER A 223 1.48 12.02 -15.37
N PRO A 224 0.41 12.82 -15.26
CA PRO A 224 -0.48 12.80 -14.11
C PRO A 224 -1.20 11.45 -13.97
N ILE A 225 -1.80 11.22 -12.82
CA ILE A 225 -2.65 10.05 -12.55
C ILE A 225 -4.07 10.35 -13.01
N LYS A 226 -4.66 9.44 -13.79
CA LYS A 226 -6.09 9.41 -14.05
C LYS A 226 -6.76 8.71 -12.86
N TRP A 227 -7.43 9.51 -12.03
CA TRP A 227 -8.00 9.02 -10.77
C TRP A 227 -9.35 8.33 -10.93
N GLU A 228 -9.94 8.33 -12.13
CA GLU A 228 -11.15 7.59 -12.46
C GLU A 228 -10.95 6.08 -12.26
N ILE A 229 -11.98 5.40 -11.75
CA ILE A 229 -12.02 3.94 -11.60
C ILE A 229 -13.10 3.41 -12.53
N LEU A 230 -12.69 2.57 -13.45
CA LEU A 230 -13.53 1.96 -14.48
C LEU A 230 -14.12 0.61 -14.05
#